data_3d15947df0de5d3a940b2d710edcf9fd
#
_entry.id   3d15947df0de5d3a940b2d710edcf9fd
#
_cell.length_a   1.000
_cell.length_b   1.000
_cell.length_c   1.000
_cell.angle_alpha   90.00
_cell.angle_beta   90.00
_cell.angle_gamma   90.00
#
_symmetry.space_group_name_H-M   'P 1'
#
loop_
_entity.id
_entity.type
_entity.pdbx_description
1 polymer ?
#
loop_
_entity_poly.entity_id
_entity_poly.type
_entity_poly.pdbx_seq_one_letter_code
_entity_poly.pdbx_strand_id
1 'polypeptide(L)'
;MSGDPYPEKIKKCINSWKEKLPDYEIRLWDANSFDVNQSVWVKEAFEAKRYAFCSDYIRCYALYNYGGIHLDSDVEVLKLYDSLLSLPYFMGIESAGFIEAATMGAEAHHPFFKKMLDYYENRHFLNKNGEPDLVVMPEVIMSILCDNFKLKEVNSIKEFDKNPNIICYFPYQFFSPIDTSSKRYVLRTSVDTYSIYHFANSWVS
;
A
#
# COMPACT_ATOMS: atom_id res chain seq x y z
N MET A 1 -6.47 -24.52 -21.01
CA MET A 1 -7.59 -23.60 -20.65
C MET A 1 -6.97 -22.33 -20.10
N SER A 2 -6.88 -21.30 -20.93
CA SER A 2 -6.34 -20.00 -20.53
C SER A 2 -7.47 -19.12 -19.96
N GLY A 3 -7.98 -19.48 -18.80
CA GLY A 3 -8.85 -18.58 -18.05
C GLY A 3 -7.96 -17.51 -17.39
N ASP A 4 -8.30 -16.26 -17.62
CA ASP A 4 -7.71 -15.13 -16.91
C ASP A 4 -7.95 -15.34 -15.40
N PRO A 5 -6.92 -15.41 -14.55
CA PRO A 5 -7.05 -15.81 -13.15
C PRO A 5 -7.72 -14.74 -12.28
N TYR A 6 -7.94 -13.53 -12.81
CA TYR A 6 -8.43 -12.41 -12.01
C TYR A 6 -9.96 -12.22 -12.12
N PRO A 7 -10.65 -11.94 -10.99
CA PRO A 7 -12.04 -11.48 -11.00
C PRO A 7 -12.22 -10.21 -11.84
N GLU A 8 -13.41 -10.01 -12.42
CA GLU A 8 -13.71 -8.86 -13.31
C GLU A 8 -13.41 -7.50 -12.66
N LYS A 9 -13.63 -7.36 -11.35
CA LYS A 9 -13.29 -6.14 -10.62
C LYS A 9 -11.80 -5.84 -10.65
N ILE A 10 -10.96 -6.86 -10.42
CA ILE A 10 -9.50 -6.73 -10.46
C ILE A 10 -9.02 -6.42 -11.88
N LYS A 11 -9.60 -7.08 -12.90
CA LYS A 11 -9.29 -6.76 -14.31
C LYS A 11 -9.58 -5.30 -14.65
N LYS A 12 -10.72 -4.77 -14.17
CA LYS A 12 -11.06 -3.36 -14.36
C LYS A 12 -9.97 -2.45 -13.76
N CYS A 13 -9.51 -2.75 -12.55
CA CYS A 13 -8.46 -1.99 -11.90
C CYS A 13 -7.15 -2.05 -12.70
N ILE A 14 -6.69 -3.24 -13.07
CA ILE A 14 -5.45 -3.42 -13.86
C ILE A 14 -5.55 -2.74 -15.24
N ASN A 15 -6.72 -2.76 -15.88
CA ASN A 15 -6.93 -2.09 -17.14
C ASN A 15 -6.86 -0.55 -16.98
N SER A 16 -7.36 -0.01 -15.87
CA SER A 16 -7.22 1.43 -15.59
C SER A 16 -5.75 1.86 -15.47
N TRP A 17 -4.87 1.00 -14.91
CA TRP A 17 -3.44 1.29 -14.85
C TRP A 17 -2.82 1.41 -16.25
N LYS A 18 -3.12 0.44 -17.14
CA LYS A 18 -2.62 0.45 -18.53
C LYS A 18 -3.12 1.66 -19.31
N GLU A 19 -4.37 2.09 -19.04
CA GLU A 19 -4.98 3.23 -19.71
C GLU A 19 -4.45 4.58 -19.19
N LYS A 20 -4.35 4.71 -17.85
CA LYS A 20 -4.03 6.00 -17.21
C LYS A 20 -2.54 6.20 -16.97
N LEU A 21 -1.73 5.13 -16.97
CA LEU A 21 -0.30 5.15 -16.70
C LEU A 21 0.51 4.55 -17.90
N PRO A 22 0.31 5.03 -19.14
CA PRO A 22 0.90 4.40 -20.34
C PRO A 22 2.44 4.45 -20.35
N ASP A 23 3.03 5.46 -19.69
CA ASP A 23 4.48 5.66 -19.65
C ASP A 23 5.13 5.07 -18.38
N TYR A 24 4.35 4.38 -17.54
CA TYR A 24 4.85 3.74 -16.33
C TYR A 24 5.16 2.26 -16.60
N GLU A 25 6.30 1.79 -16.11
CA GLU A 25 6.60 0.37 -16.05
C GLU A 25 5.77 -0.29 -14.95
N ILE A 26 4.87 -1.22 -15.32
CA ILE A 26 4.09 -2.00 -14.36
C ILE A 26 4.84 -3.28 -14.05
N ARG A 27 5.32 -3.41 -12.80
CA ARG A 27 6.04 -4.57 -12.31
C ARG A 27 5.17 -5.38 -11.35
N LEU A 28 4.93 -6.64 -11.71
CA LEU A 28 4.24 -7.58 -10.84
C LEU A 28 5.22 -8.16 -9.80
N TRP A 29 4.84 -8.10 -8.54
CA TRP A 29 5.54 -8.74 -7.44
C TRP A 29 4.78 -9.98 -7.01
N ASP A 30 5.30 -11.15 -7.33
CA ASP A 30 4.75 -12.47 -6.99
C ASP A 30 5.88 -13.41 -6.54
N ALA A 31 5.55 -14.70 -6.29
CA ALA A 31 6.51 -15.71 -5.87
C ALA A 31 7.58 -16.05 -6.94
N ASN A 32 7.45 -15.58 -8.18
CA ASN A 32 8.46 -15.76 -9.22
C ASN A 32 9.43 -14.57 -9.26
N SER A 33 8.97 -13.39 -8.86
CA SER A 33 9.74 -12.14 -8.88
C SER A 33 10.38 -11.79 -7.52
N PHE A 34 9.90 -12.40 -6.43
CA PHE A 34 10.42 -12.23 -5.08
C PHE A 34 10.81 -13.58 -4.47
N ASP A 35 12.07 -13.72 -4.01
CA ASP A 35 12.49 -14.91 -3.28
C ASP A 35 11.91 -14.89 -1.85
N VAL A 36 10.93 -15.73 -1.61
CA VAL A 36 10.24 -15.85 -0.32
C VAL A 36 11.17 -16.24 0.85
N ASN A 37 12.35 -16.81 0.56
CA ASN A 37 13.32 -17.19 1.59
C ASN A 37 14.16 -16.00 2.09
N GLN A 38 14.06 -14.82 1.48
CA GLN A 38 14.77 -13.63 1.96
C GLN A 38 14.25 -13.11 3.31
N SER A 39 13.06 -13.50 3.72
CA SER A 39 12.45 -13.08 4.98
C SER A 39 11.77 -14.26 5.65
N VAL A 40 12.08 -14.48 6.93
CA VAL A 40 11.40 -15.50 7.76
C VAL A 40 9.91 -15.25 7.79
N TRP A 41 9.49 -13.99 7.95
CA TRP A 41 8.08 -13.58 7.92
C TRP A 41 7.39 -14.01 6.63
N VAL A 42 7.97 -13.65 5.47
CA VAL A 42 7.37 -13.97 4.17
C VAL A 42 7.31 -15.47 3.93
N LYS A 43 8.38 -16.20 4.28
CA LYS A 43 8.42 -17.65 4.12
C LYS A 43 7.31 -18.34 4.91
N GLU A 44 7.19 -18.04 6.19
CA GLU A 44 6.18 -18.63 7.06
C GLU A 44 4.76 -18.25 6.65
N ALA A 45 4.52 -16.98 6.30
CA ALA A 45 3.23 -16.51 5.79
C ALA A 45 2.87 -17.20 4.46
N PHE A 46 3.85 -17.40 3.56
CA PHE A 46 3.65 -18.08 2.29
C PHE A 46 3.30 -19.57 2.48
N GLU A 47 4.05 -20.29 3.33
CA GLU A 47 3.79 -21.69 3.68
C GLU A 47 2.42 -21.86 4.35
N ALA A 48 2.01 -20.89 5.17
CA ALA A 48 0.67 -20.82 5.79
C ALA A 48 -0.44 -20.36 4.82
N LYS A 49 -0.12 -20.07 3.54
CA LYS A 49 -1.04 -19.54 2.51
C LYS A 49 -1.68 -18.20 2.90
N ARG A 50 -1.01 -17.41 3.72
CA ARG A 50 -1.43 -16.08 4.14
C ARG A 50 -0.80 -15.00 3.26
N TYR A 51 -1.12 -15.00 1.97
CA TYR A 51 -0.47 -14.20 0.92
C TYR A 51 -0.58 -12.68 1.12
N ALA A 52 -1.64 -12.20 1.79
CA ALA A 52 -1.76 -10.79 2.12
C ALA A 52 -0.61 -10.32 3.03
N PHE A 53 -0.24 -11.11 4.04
CA PHE A 53 0.88 -10.80 4.94
C PHE A 53 2.24 -10.91 4.24
N CYS A 54 2.36 -11.74 3.20
CA CYS A 54 3.53 -11.70 2.32
C CYS A 54 3.60 -10.36 1.58
N SER A 55 2.46 -9.92 1.02
CA SER A 55 2.42 -8.68 0.25
C SER A 55 2.72 -7.44 1.09
N ASP A 56 2.41 -7.46 2.39
CA ASP A 56 2.74 -6.37 3.32
C ASP A 56 4.26 -6.14 3.44
N TYR A 57 5.04 -7.20 3.52
CA TYR A 57 6.49 -7.11 3.47
C TYR A 57 6.98 -6.70 2.08
N ILE A 58 6.47 -7.38 1.02
CA ILE A 58 6.96 -7.22 -0.35
C ILE A 58 6.74 -5.80 -0.86
N ARG A 59 5.61 -5.15 -0.52
CA ARG A 59 5.38 -3.74 -0.88
C ARG A 59 6.41 -2.80 -0.25
N CYS A 60 6.76 -3.03 1.01
CA CYS A 60 7.81 -2.26 1.69
C CYS A 60 9.19 -2.51 1.08
N TYR A 61 9.50 -3.76 0.74
CA TYR A 61 10.73 -4.15 0.06
C TYR A 61 10.85 -3.48 -1.31
N ALA A 62 9.78 -3.52 -2.10
CA ALA A 62 9.75 -2.91 -3.43
C ALA A 62 9.96 -1.40 -3.36
N LEU A 63 9.19 -0.71 -2.51
CA LEU A 63 9.30 0.74 -2.34
C LEU A 63 10.66 1.16 -1.76
N TYR A 64 11.21 0.41 -0.82
CA TYR A 64 12.53 0.73 -0.27
C TYR A 64 13.65 0.53 -1.28
N ASN A 65 13.70 -0.61 -1.97
CA ASN A 65 14.84 -0.93 -2.83
C ASN A 65 14.76 -0.28 -4.22
N TYR A 66 13.57 -0.06 -4.75
CA TYR A 66 13.38 0.41 -6.13
C TYR A 66 12.68 1.76 -6.20
N GLY A 67 11.97 2.18 -5.15
CA GLY A 67 11.08 3.32 -5.22
C GLY A 67 9.86 3.05 -6.10
N GLY A 68 9.21 4.13 -6.54
CA GLY A 68 8.05 4.06 -7.41
C GLY A 68 6.73 4.11 -6.66
N ILE A 69 5.70 3.51 -7.24
CA ILE A 69 4.34 3.53 -6.72
C ILE A 69 3.86 2.09 -6.51
N HIS A 70 3.44 1.77 -5.30
CA HIS A 70 2.72 0.54 -5.01
C HIS A 70 1.22 0.76 -5.21
N LEU A 71 0.58 -0.22 -5.87
CA LEU A 71 -0.86 -0.30 -6.03
C LEU A 71 -1.32 -1.72 -5.67
N ASP A 72 -2.28 -1.84 -4.77
CA ASP A 72 -2.98 -3.11 -4.56
C ASP A 72 -3.82 -3.45 -5.80
N SER A 73 -4.02 -4.73 -6.06
CA SER A 73 -4.68 -5.21 -7.29
C SER A 73 -6.12 -4.69 -7.49
N ASP A 74 -6.76 -4.22 -6.43
CA ASP A 74 -8.12 -3.66 -6.42
C ASP A 74 -8.15 -2.12 -6.33
N VAL A 75 -7.03 -1.48 -6.65
CA VAL A 75 -6.97 -0.02 -6.84
C VAL A 75 -7.27 0.33 -8.29
N GLU A 76 -8.32 1.12 -8.52
CA GLU A 76 -8.65 1.72 -9.81
C GLU A 76 -7.96 3.08 -9.94
N VAL A 77 -7.14 3.28 -10.96
CA VAL A 77 -6.45 4.55 -11.22
C VAL A 77 -7.33 5.46 -12.06
N LEU A 78 -7.48 6.71 -11.65
CA LEU A 78 -8.30 7.71 -12.34
C LEU A 78 -7.48 8.73 -13.13
N LYS A 79 -6.26 9.05 -12.67
CA LYS A 79 -5.36 10.01 -13.33
C LYS A 79 -3.89 9.70 -13.05
N LEU A 80 -3.00 10.33 -13.80
CA LEU A 80 -1.55 10.26 -13.65
C LEU A 80 -1.08 10.68 -12.25
N TYR A 81 -0.05 10.02 -11.75
CA TYR A 81 0.62 10.37 -10.49
C TYR A 81 1.79 11.36 -10.65
N ASP A 82 2.07 11.84 -11.86
CA ASP A 82 3.26 12.65 -12.19
C ASP A 82 3.48 13.83 -11.23
N SER A 83 2.40 14.51 -10.85
CA SER A 83 2.49 15.63 -9.91
C SER A 83 2.97 15.21 -8.52
N LEU A 84 2.71 13.97 -8.11
CA LEU A 84 3.15 13.42 -6.82
C LEU A 84 4.59 12.92 -6.86
N LEU A 85 5.14 12.62 -8.04
CA LEU A 85 6.54 12.16 -8.19
C LEU A 85 7.58 13.22 -7.83
N SER A 86 7.18 14.47 -7.66
CA SER A 86 8.04 15.54 -7.12
C SER A 86 8.24 15.48 -5.60
N LEU A 87 7.47 14.62 -4.93
CA LEU A 87 7.55 14.40 -3.49
C LEU A 87 8.48 13.21 -3.19
N PRO A 88 9.21 13.24 -2.06
CA PRO A 88 10.04 12.11 -1.65
C PRO A 88 9.22 10.84 -1.35
N TYR A 89 7.96 11.02 -1.03
CA TYR A 89 6.97 9.95 -0.84
C TYR A 89 5.56 10.55 -0.88
N PHE A 90 4.56 9.69 -1.03
CA PHE A 90 3.16 10.04 -0.78
C PHE A 90 2.39 8.84 -0.21
N MET A 91 1.43 9.14 0.63
CA MET A 91 0.47 8.19 1.21
C MET A 91 -0.81 8.94 1.59
N GLY A 92 -1.90 8.24 1.72
CA GLY A 92 -3.17 8.78 2.15
C GLY A 92 -3.67 8.14 3.44
N ILE A 93 -4.79 8.65 3.90
CA ILE A 93 -5.54 8.10 5.03
C ILE A 93 -6.84 7.49 4.51
N GLU A 94 -7.34 6.45 5.15
CA GLU A 94 -8.70 5.95 4.95
C GLU A 94 -9.70 6.79 5.76
N SER A 95 -10.98 6.76 5.38
CA SER A 95 -12.03 7.46 6.14
C SER A 95 -12.16 6.98 7.60
N ALA A 96 -11.68 5.78 7.90
CA ALA A 96 -11.59 5.23 9.26
C ALA A 96 -10.44 5.79 10.11
N GLY A 97 -9.54 6.60 9.52
CA GLY A 97 -8.45 7.25 10.23
C GLY A 97 -7.11 6.51 10.24
N PHE A 98 -6.98 5.43 9.50
CA PHE A 98 -5.72 4.70 9.31
C PHE A 98 -5.01 5.13 8.02
N ILE A 99 -3.67 5.10 8.03
CA ILE A 99 -2.93 5.28 6.77
C ILE A 99 -3.27 4.12 5.84
N GLU A 100 -3.67 4.48 4.62
CA GLU A 100 -4.02 3.53 3.57
C GLU A 100 -2.74 2.92 2.97
N ALA A 101 -2.71 1.59 2.90
CA ALA A 101 -1.56 0.86 2.39
C ALA A 101 -1.71 0.44 0.91
N ALA A 102 -2.90 0.60 0.33
CA ALA A 102 -3.20 0.14 -1.02
C ALA A 102 -2.59 1.02 -2.12
N THR A 103 -2.34 2.32 -1.81
CA THR A 103 -1.69 3.28 -2.71
C THR A 103 -0.62 4.05 -1.96
N MET A 104 0.64 3.76 -2.22
CA MET A 104 1.78 4.46 -1.64
C MET A 104 2.86 4.69 -2.69
N GLY A 105 3.54 5.83 -2.63
CA GLY A 105 4.70 6.10 -3.46
C GLY A 105 5.90 6.57 -2.65
N ALA A 106 7.11 6.26 -3.12
CA ALA A 106 8.33 6.76 -2.49
C ALA A 106 9.52 6.76 -3.44
N GLU A 107 10.49 7.63 -3.15
CA GLU A 107 11.86 7.47 -3.66
C GLU A 107 12.51 6.23 -3.04
N ALA A 108 13.42 5.60 -3.79
CA ALA A 108 14.19 4.47 -3.25
C ALA A 108 14.96 4.89 -1.98
N HIS A 109 15.07 3.95 -1.06
CA HIS A 109 15.76 4.12 0.23
C HIS A 109 15.13 5.13 1.20
N HIS A 110 13.84 5.45 1.01
CA HIS A 110 13.14 6.36 1.93
C HIS A 110 13.12 5.79 3.37
N PRO A 111 13.49 6.57 4.42
CA PRO A 111 13.69 6.08 5.79
C PRO A 111 12.45 5.43 6.43
N PHE A 112 11.25 5.88 6.08
CA PHE A 112 10.02 5.27 6.56
C PHE A 112 9.92 3.79 6.15
N PHE A 113 10.17 3.47 4.86
CA PHE A 113 10.13 2.09 4.38
C PHE A 113 11.26 1.23 4.95
N LYS A 114 12.41 1.82 5.29
CA LYS A 114 13.44 1.12 6.08
C LYS A 114 12.90 0.68 7.44
N LYS A 115 12.22 1.58 8.16
CA LYS A 115 11.61 1.24 9.46
C LYS A 115 10.53 0.17 9.34
N MET A 116 9.76 0.20 8.24
CA MET A 116 8.79 -0.86 7.94
C MET A 116 9.46 -2.22 7.76
N LEU A 117 10.59 -2.28 7.02
CA LEU A 117 11.37 -3.52 6.85
C LEU A 117 12.00 -3.97 8.17
N ASP A 118 12.53 -3.03 8.98
CA ASP A 118 13.10 -3.32 10.29
C ASP A 118 12.07 -3.95 11.25
N TYR A 119 10.80 -3.56 11.15
CA TYR A 119 9.71 -4.18 11.90
C TYR A 119 9.59 -5.68 11.63
N TYR A 120 9.83 -6.09 10.38
CA TYR A 120 9.76 -7.50 9.97
C TYR A 120 11.10 -8.24 10.11
N GLU A 121 12.20 -7.54 10.40
CA GLU A 121 13.52 -8.15 10.51
C GLU A 121 13.56 -9.13 11.69
N ASN A 122 13.91 -10.40 11.41
CA ASN A 122 13.90 -11.48 12.39
C ASN A 122 12.56 -11.77 13.08
N ARG A 123 11.46 -11.16 12.61
CA ARG A 123 10.11 -11.42 13.09
C ARG A 123 9.56 -12.69 12.45
N HIS A 124 8.96 -13.55 13.29
CA HIS A 124 8.24 -14.73 12.85
C HIS A 124 6.77 -14.39 12.59
N PHE A 125 6.22 -14.91 11.49
CA PHE A 125 4.77 -14.86 11.24
C PHE A 125 4.01 -15.85 12.12
N LEU A 126 4.64 -16.99 12.44
CA LEU A 126 4.09 -17.99 13.37
C LEU A 126 4.76 -17.87 14.74
N ASN A 127 3.95 -17.80 15.80
CA ASN A 127 4.47 -17.85 17.16
C ASN A 127 4.95 -19.28 17.51
N LYS A 128 5.52 -19.47 18.72
CA LYS A 128 6.03 -20.77 19.20
C LYS A 128 4.97 -21.88 19.25
N ASN A 129 3.70 -21.52 19.25
CA ASN A 129 2.57 -22.48 19.25
C ASN A 129 2.07 -22.75 17.82
N GLY A 130 2.64 -22.13 16.79
CA GLY A 130 2.21 -22.23 15.39
C GLY A 130 1.01 -21.34 15.06
N GLU A 131 0.65 -20.36 15.90
CA GLU A 131 -0.43 -19.43 15.64
C GLU A 131 0.08 -18.22 14.85
N PRO A 132 -0.67 -17.74 13.83
CA PRO A 132 -0.24 -16.62 12.99
C PRO A 132 -0.36 -15.28 13.72
N ASP A 133 0.58 -14.39 13.44
CA ASP A 133 0.49 -12.97 13.77
C ASP A 133 -0.42 -12.29 12.73
N LEU A 134 -1.59 -11.87 13.15
CA LEU A 134 -2.63 -11.29 12.30
C LEU A 134 -2.73 -9.76 12.41
N VAL A 135 -1.69 -9.10 12.93
CA VAL A 135 -1.64 -7.62 12.94
C VAL A 135 -1.62 -7.12 11.49
N VAL A 136 -2.61 -6.31 11.16
CA VAL A 136 -2.79 -5.81 9.78
C VAL A 136 -1.88 -4.63 9.47
N MET A 137 -1.52 -4.46 8.20
CA MET A 137 -0.60 -3.44 7.73
C MET A 137 -0.91 -2.01 8.22
N PRO A 138 -2.17 -1.51 8.21
CA PRO A 138 -2.47 -0.18 8.73
C PRO A 138 -2.08 0.02 10.20
N GLU A 139 -2.23 -1.01 11.04
CA GLU A 139 -1.83 -0.95 12.46
C GLU A 139 -0.31 -0.89 12.60
N VAL A 140 0.43 -1.69 11.80
CA VAL A 140 1.91 -1.65 11.76
C VAL A 140 2.40 -0.26 11.33
N ILE A 141 1.83 0.30 10.26
CA ILE A 141 2.15 1.64 9.78
C ILE A 141 1.93 2.66 10.89
N MET A 142 0.75 2.68 11.51
CA MET A 142 0.41 3.65 12.54
C MET A 142 1.32 3.54 13.77
N SER A 143 1.67 2.33 14.22
CA SER A 143 2.62 2.12 15.32
C SER A 143 3.97 2.76 14.99
N ILE A 144 4.54 2.46 13.82
CA ILE A 144 5.85 3.00 13.40
C ILE A 144 5.79 4.53 13.26
N LEU A 145 4.71 5.06 12.70
CA LEU A 145 4.55 6.50 12.50
C LEU A 145 4.44 7.23 13.84
N CYS A 146 3.58 6.78 14.74
CA CYS A 146 3.37 7.42 16.04
C CYS A 146 4.63 7.40 16.92
N ASP A 147 5.44 6.34 16.82
CA ASP A 147 6.66 6.19 17.62
C ASP A 147 7.83 7.02 17.09
N ASN A 148 7.85 7.38 15.80
CA ASN A 148 9.04 7.95 15.16
C ASN A 148 8.84 9.33 14.53
N PHE A 149 7.59 9.75 14.25
CA PHE A 149 7.33 10.94 13.42
C PHE A 149 6.17 11.78 13.97
N LYS A 150 6.17 13.05 13.60
CA LYS A 150 4.97 13.89 13.73
C LYS A 150 4.13 13.73 12.46
N LEU A 151 2.83 13.53 12.62
CA LEU A 151 1.92 13.40 11.50
C LEU A 151 1.32 14.76 11.12
N LYS A 152 1.21 15.01 9.81
CA LYS A 152 0.64 16.24 9.26
C LYS A 152 -0.24 15.92 8.06
N GLU A 153 -1.53 16.24 8.16
CA GLU A 153 -2.41 16.21 7.01
C GLU A 153 -2.11 17.38 6.06
N VAL A 154 -2.09 17.12 4.77
CA VAL A 154 -1.86 18.11 3.72
C VAL A 154 -2.90 17.96 2.61
N ASN A 155 -3.53 19.07 2.21
CA ASN A 155 -4.57 19.07 1.21
C ASN A 155 -4.07 19.36 -0.21
N SER A 156 -2.77 19.60 -0.33
CA SER A 156 -2.12 19.82 -1.62
C SER A 156 -0.62 19.53 -1.54
N ILE A 157 0.00 19.31 -2.70
CA ILE A 157 1.45 19.13 -2.83
C ILE A 157 2.22 20.35 -2.29
N LYS A 158 1.65 21.56 -2.39
CA LYS A 158 2.29 22.79 -1.92
C LYS A 158 2.40 22.87 -0.40
N GLU A 159 1.55 22.17 0.34
CA GLU A 159 1.57 22.11 1.80
C GLU A 159 2.52 21.06 2.35
N PHE A 160 3.09 20.23 1.45
CA PHE A 160 3.97 19.14 1.83
C PHE A 160 5.20 19.64 2.58
N ASP A 161 5.45 19.06 3.76
CA ASP A 161 6.57 19.42 4.62
C ASP A 161 7.73 18.44 4.40
N LYS A 162 8.88 18.95 3.98
CA LYS A 162 10.07 18.14 3.72
C LYS A 162 10.93 17.88 4.97
N ASN A 163 10.46 18.27 6.16
CA ASN A 163 11.15 17.95 7.41
C ASN A 163 11.15 16.43 7.63
N PRO A 164 12.31 15.78 7.80
CA PRO A 164 12.41 14.33 7.93
C PRO A 164 11.74 13.74 9.19
N ASN A 165 11.42 14.59 10.17
CA ASN A 165 10.71 14.18 11.39
C ASN A 165 9.17 14.32 11.26
N ILE A 166 8.68 14.77 10.11
CA ILE A 166 7.26 14.93 9.84
C ILE A 166 6.88 13.99 8.69
N ILE A 167 5.84 13.20 8.90
CA ILE A 167 5.20 12.45 7.83
C ILE A 167 3.92 13.16 7.43
N CYS A 168 3.90 13.62 6.17
CA CYS A 168 2.72 14.17 5.54
C CYS A 168 1.85 13.04 4.97
N TYR A 169 0.54 13.19 5.10
CA TYR A 169 -0.43 12.30 4.45
C TYR A 169 -1.57 13.10 3.84
N PHE A 170 -2.14 12.58 2.76
CA PHE A 170 -3.28 13.20 2.08
C PHE A 170 -4.62 12.68 2.63
N PRO A 171 -5.67 13.50 2.59
CA PRO A 171 -7.02 13.08 2.97
C PRO A 171 -7.50 11.88 2.14
N TYR A 172 -8.46 11.12 2.68
CA TYR A 172 -8.96 9.89 2.06
C TYR A 172 -9.50 10.08 0.63
N GLN A 173 -9.97 11.29 0.29
CA GLN A 173 -10.45 11.60 -1.05
C GLN A 173 -9.39 11.48 -2.15
N PHE A 174 -8.08 11.50 -1.80
CA PHE A 174 -6.99 11.42 -2.78
C PHE A 174 -6.83 10.02 -3.37
N PHE A 175 -6.87 8.96 -2.54
CA PHE A 175 -6.54 7.60 -2.97
C PHE A 175 -7.62 6.57 -2.64
N SER A 176 -8.41 6.82 -1.59
CA SER A 176 -9.43 5.90 -1.08
C SER A 176 -10.75 6.65 -0.82
N PRO A 177 -11.39 7.24 -1.85
CA PRO A 177 -12.51 8.16 -1.71
C PRO A 177 -13.82 7.48 -1.31
N ILE A 178 -13.74 6.36 -0.60
CA ILE A 178 -14.88 5.60 -0.09
C ILE A 178 -15.03 5.89 1.40
N ASP A 179 -16.12 6.54 1.76
CA ASP A 179 -16.51 6.78 3.14
C ASP A 179 -17.06 5.48 3.75
N THR A 180 -16.25 4.85 4.60
CA THR A 180 -16.57 3.59 5.31
C THR A 180 -17.15 3.85 6.70
N SER A 181 -17.26 5.10 7.14
CA SER A 181 -17.76 5.47 8.48
C SER A 181 -19.26 5.19 8.63
N SER A 182 -19.99 5.07 7.54
CA SER A 182 -21.40 4.69 7.49
C SER A 182 -21.55 3.24 7.04
N LYS A 183 -22.68 2.58 7.37
CA LYS A 183 -23.01 1.23 6.87
C LYS A 183 -23.14 1.14 5.34
N ARG A 184 -23.13 2.28 4.65
CA ARG A 184 -23.16 2.40 3.19
C ARG A 184 -21.82 2.98 2.76
N TYR A 185 -21.06 2.22 1.99
CA TYR A 185 -19.86 2.69 1.31
C TYR A 185 -20.24 3.81 0.33
N VAL A 186 -19.90 5.05 0.65
CA VAL A 186 -20.24 6.22 -0.19
C VAL A 186 -18.98 6.69 -0.91
N LEU A 187 -18.99 6.59 -2.23
CA LEU A 187 -17.91 7.09 -3.08
C LEU A 187 -17.97 8.64 -3.14
N ARG A 188 -16.86 9.31 -2.81
CA ARG A 188 -16.72 10.77 -2.76
C ARG A 188 -15.49 11.23 -3.55
N THR A 189 -15.53 11.06 -4.87
CA THR A 189 -14.46 11.57 -5.74
C THR A 189 -14.47 13.10 -5.86
N SER A 190 -13.28 13.67 -6.08
CA SER A 190 -13.05 15.08 -6.36
C SER A 190 -12.07 15.25 -7.53
N VAL A 191 -11.74 16.48 -7.89
CA VAL A 191 -10.68 16.77 -8.87
C VAL A 191 -9.29 16.32 -8.38
N ASP A 192 -9.14 16.16 -7.07
CA ASP A 192 -7.90 15.75 -6.41
C ASP A 192 -7.78 14.22 -6.24
N THR A 193 -8.81 13.45 -6.61
CA THR A 193 -8.78 11.99 -6.51
C THR A 193 -7.89 11.39 -7.59
N TYR A 194 -6.87 10.62 -7.17
CA TYR A 194 -5.93 9.90 -8.05
C TYR A 194 -6.38 8.47 -8.31
N SER A 195 -6.92 7.82 -7.31
CA SER A 195 -7.33 6.42 -7.37
C SER A 195 -8.53 6.12 -6.48
N ILE A 196 -9.10 4.94 -6.66
CA ILE A 196 -10.16 4.38 -5.80
C ILE A 196 -9.68 3.03 -5.30
N TYR A 197 -9.46 2.90 -4.01
CA TYR A 197 -9.30 1.60 -3.36
C TYR A 197 -10.67 0.96 -3.13
N HIS A 198 -10.88 -0.23 -3.67
CA HIS A 198 -12.21 -0.86 -3.74
C HIS A 198 -12.53 -1.80 -2.57
N PHE A 199 -11.62 -1.97 -1.62
CA PHE A 199 -11.81 -2.84 -0.44
C PHE A 199 -12.34 -4.24 -0.83
N ALA A 200 -11.73 -4.89 -1.82
CA ALA A 200 -12.17 -6.21 -2.29
C ALA A 200 -11.97 -7.32 -1.26
N ASN A 201 -11.14 -7.04 -0.22
CA ASN A 201 -10.88 -7.96 0.92
C ASN A 201 -10.56 -9.39 0.47
N SER A 202 -9.82 -9.55 -0.62
CA SER A 202 -9.47 -10.85 -1.21
C SER A 202 -8.66 -11.77 -0.28
N TRP A 203 -8.19 -11.22 0.84
CA TRP A 203 -7.44 -11.92 1.88
C TRP A 203 -8.31 -12.55 2.98
N VAL A 204 -9.63 -12.25 2.99
CA VAL A 204 -10.60 -12.75 4.00
C VAL A 204 -11.24 -14.08 3.58
N SER A 205 -11.06 -14.52 2.31
CA SER A 205 -11.64 -15.74 1.75
C SER A 205 -10.73 -16.95 1.90
#